data_bbf5c23fc5a3e3f7abfbcf640b74404f
#
_entry.id   bbf5c23fc5a3e3f7abfbcf640b74404f
#
_cell.length_a   1.000
_cell.length_b   1.000
_cell.length_c   1.000
_cell.angle_alpha   90.00
_cell.angle_beta   90.00
_cell.angle_gamma   90.00
#
_symmetry.space_group_name_H-M   'P 1'
#
loop_
_entity.id
_entity.type
_entity.pdbx_description
1 polymer ?
#
loop_
_entity_poly.entity_id
_entity_poly.type
_entity_poly.pdbx_seq_one_letter_code
_entity_poly.pdbx_strand_id
1 'polypeptide(L)'
;IMVAISAAIMPEHYNQGRWHATGTIGVFGAAAAAGAILGLTPEEMCNAFGVCAGLCSGIQLNFGTMAKPMAAGMAAKNGLMAAILAGRGFTGRADIFDTDFLDNICTRKADIEKLLERLYGPYGIHELRFKRYPCGAPTHSGIINCKKILAEHPHTIEEIEKIVFEPY
;
A
#
# COMPACT_ATOMS: atom_id res chain seq x y z
N ILE A 1 -3.01 9.37 5.63
CA ILE A 1 -3.70 9.17 4.33
C ILE A 1 -3.57 7.73 3.85
N MET A 2 -2.39 7.17 3.58
CA MET A 2 -2.23 5.78 3.07
C MET A 2 -2.97 4.74 3.91
N VAL A 3 -2.81 4.77 5.24
CA VAL A 3 -3.46 3.83 6.15
C VAL A 3 -4.99 3.98 6.11
N ALA A 4 -5.49 5.21 6.02
CA ALA A 4 -6.92 5.49 5.91
C ALA A 4 -7.52 4.91 4.62
N ILE A 5 -6.90 5.19 3.46
CA ILE A 5 -7.35 4.62 2.19
C ILE A 5 -7.26 3.09 2.22
N SER A 6 -6.16 2.52 2.74
CA SER A 6 -6.02 1.06 2.87
C SER A 6 -7.15 0.45 3.70
N ALA A 7 -7.54 1.08 4.80
CA ALA A 7 -8.60 0.58 5.67
C ALA A 7 -9.96 0.50 4.96
N ALA A 8 -10.22 1.43 4.03
CA ALA A 8 -11.47 1.46 3.27
C ALA A 8 -11.57 0.37 2.20
N ILE A 9 -10.46 -0.04 1.59
CA ILE A 9 -10.46 -0.88 0.38
C ILE A 9 -9.79 -2.25 0.54
N MET A 10 -9.10 -2.50 1.64
CA MET A 10 -8.47 -3.80 1.91
C MET A 10 -9.43 -4.76 2.62
N PRO A 11 -9.27 -6.08 2.46
CA PRO A 11 -8.24 -6.76 1.68
C PRO A 11 -8.57 -6.95 0.19
N GLU A 12 -9.76 -6.57 -0.30
CA GLU A 12 -10.27 -6.90 -1.63
C GLU A 12 -9.43 -6.26 -2.74
N HIS A 13 -9.00 -5.01 -2.56
CA HIS A 13 -8.08 -4.33 -3.46
C HIS A 13 -6.84 -5.18 -3.79
N TYR A 14 -6.31 -5.85 -2.80
CA TYR A 14 -5.14 -6.72 -2.94
C TYR A 14 -5.51 -8.11 -3.44
N ASN A 15 -6.47 -8.77 -2.78
CA ASN A 15 -6.75 -10.19 -3.02
C ASN A 15 -7.54 -10.42 -4.31
N GLN A 16 -8.52 -9.58 -4.60
CA GLN A 16 -9.44 -9.73 -5.75
C GLN A 16 -9.06 -8.80 -6.90
N GLY A 17 -8.78 -7.54 -6.61
CA GLY A 17 -8.36 -6.55 -7.59
C GLY A 17 -6.97 -6.79 -8.16
N ARG A 18 -6.15 -7.61 -7.50
CA ARG A 18 -4.77 -7.92 -7.93
C ARG A 18 -3.87 -6.69 -8.07
N TRP A 19 -4.20 -5.62 -7.35
CA TRP A 19 -3.41 -4.41 -7.32
C TRP A 19 -2.23 -4.51 -6.35
N HIS A 20 -1.16 -3.85 -6.67
CA HIS A 20 -0.03 -3.65 -5.77
C HIS A 20 -0.26 -2.38 -4.94
N ALA A 21 -0.76 -2.53 -3.72
CA ALA A 21 -1.17 -1.42 -2.85
C ALA A 21 -0.10 -0.33 -2.69
N THR A 22 1.19 -0.69 -2.66
CA THR A 22 2.29 0.27 -2.58
C THR A 22 2.29 1.24 -3.77
N GLY A 23 2.00 0.76 -4.97
CA GLY A 23 1.94 1.59 -6.18
C GLY A 23 0.65 2.41 -6.26
N THR A 24 -0.49 1.79 -5.95
CA THR A 24 -1.81 2.42 -6.11
C THR A 24 -2.16 3.37 -4.98
N ILE A 25 -1.87 3.01 -3.72
CA ILE A 25 -2.20 3.83 -2.55
C ILE A 25 -1.04 4.77 -2.18
N GLY A 26 0.20 4.33 -2.43
CA GLY A 26 1.40 5.09 -2.08
C GLY A 26 1.48 6.46 -2.73
N VAL A 27 0.91 6.62 -3.92
CA VAL A 27 0.89 7.90 -4.64
C VAL A 27 0.14 8.99 -3.85
N PHE A 28 -0.98 8.65 -3.21
CA PHE A 28 -1.75 9.59 -2.38
C PHE A 28 -0.98 9.97 -1.11
N GLY A 29 -0.29 9.00 -0.49
CA GLY A 29 0.57 9.27 0.66
C GLY A 29 1.74 10.19 0.32
N ALA A 30 2.37 9.98 -0.83
CA ALA A 30 3.45 10.83 -1.32
C ALA A 30 2.97 12.26 -1.63
N ALA A 31 1.79 12.39 -2.28
CA ALA A 31 1.18 13.69 -2.56
C ALA A 31 0.81 14.44 -1.27
N ALA A 32 0.22 13.74 -0.30
CA ALA A 32 -0.13 14.34 1.00
C ALA A 32 1.11 14.85 1.75
N ALA A 33 2.19 14.07 1.79
CA ALA A 33 3.44 14.47 2.43
C ALA A 33 4.09 15.66 1.71
N ALA A 34 4.20 15.58 0.38
CA ALA A 34 4.78 16.67 -0.41
C ALA A 34 3.95 17.95 -0.32
N GLY A 35 2.62 17.83 -0.42
CA GLY A 35 1.73 18.97 -0.33
C GLY A 35 1.77 19.66 1.04
N ALA A 36 1.87 18.89 2.13
CA ALA A 36 2.05 19.44 3.46
C ALA A 36 3.36 20.23 3.59
N ILE A 37 4.46 19.72 3.02
CA ILE A 37 5.77 20.39 3.03
C ILE A 37 5.74 21.66 2.14
N LEU A 38 5.05 21.59 1.00
CA LEU A 38 4.92 22.71 0.07
C LEU A 38 3.90 23.77 0.54
N GLY A 39 3.14 23.49 1.58
CA GLY A 39 2.12 24.39 2.12
C GLY A 39 0.90 24.52 1.20
N LEU A 40 0.51 23.46 0.51
CA LEU A 40 -0.67 23.48 -0.35
C LEU A 40 -1.92 23.81 0.45
N THR A 41 -2.78 24.64 -0.14
CA THR A 41 -4.14 24.85 0.35
C THR A 41 -4.97 23.56 0.28
N PRO A 42 -6.09 23.46 1.01
CA PRO A 42 -6.99 22.32 0.90
C PRO A 42 -7.48 22.07 -0.53
N GLU A 43 -7.76 23.13 -1.28
CA GLU A 43 -8.20 23.02 -2.67
C GLU A 43 -7.10 22.46 -3.59
N GLU A 44 -5.88 22.95 -3.45
CA GLU A 44 -4.72 22.44 -4.19
C GLU A 44 -4.44 20.99 -3.82
N MET A 45 -4.59 20.60 -2.54
CA MET A 45 -4.44 19.21 -2.12
C MET A 45 -5.50 18.30 -2.74
N CYS A 46 -6.77 18.73 -2.81
CA CYS A 46 -7.83 18.00 -3.49
C CYS A 46 -7.51 17.82 -4.98
N ASN A 47 -7.03 18.87 -5.65
CA ASN A 47 -6.57 18.77 -7.03
C ASN A 47 -5.41 17.80 -7.19
N ALA A 48 -4.43 17.80 -6.26
CA ALA A 48 -3.32 16.85 -6.26
C ALA A 48 -3.82 15.40 -6.15
N PHE A 49 -4.81 15.14 -5.31
CA PHE A 49 -5.40 13.80 -5.19
C PHE A 49 -6.15 13.38 -6.46
N GLY A 50 -6.85 14.29 -7.12
CA GLY A 50 -7.45 14.03 -8.44
C GLY A 50 -6.42 13.64 -9.50
N VAL A 51 -5.27 14.33 -9.51
CA VAL A 51 -4.13 13.97 -10.38
C VAL A 51 -3.58 12.58 -10.00
N CYS A 52 -3.44 12.30 -8.70
CA CYS A 52 -2.95 11.00 -8.21
C CYS A 52 -3.84 9.84 -8.66
N ALA A 53 -5.16 10.02 -8.73
CA ALA A 53 -6.07 8.98 -9.20
C ALA A 53 -5.80 8.55 -10.65
N GLY A 54 -5.38 9.50 -11.50
CA GLY A 54 -4.94 9.21 -12.87
C GLY A 54 -3.54 8.60 -12.97
N LEU A 55 -2.74 8.70 -11.91
CA LEU A 55 -1.34 8.24 -11.88
C LEU A 55 -1.14 7.01 -10.98
N CYS A 56 -2.15 6.58 -10.24
CA CYS A 56 -2.07 5.40 -9.40
C CYS A 56 -1.94 4.14 -10.27
N SER A 57 -0.95 3.29 -9.96
CA SER A 57 -0.67 2.11 -10.77
C SER A 57 0.06 1.06 -9.97
N GLY A 58 0.19 -0.13 -10.56
CA GLY A 58 0.90 -1.24 -9.97
C GLY A 58 0.03 -2.49 -9.89
N ILE A 59 0.55 -3.59 -10.38
CA ILE A 59 -0.13 -4.89 -10.42
C ILE A 59 0.71 -5.96 -9.74
N GLN A 60 0.05 -6.95 -9.14
CA GLN A 60 0.73 -8.06 -8.47
C GLN A 60 1.47 -8.98 -9.45
N LEU A 61 1.07 -9.00 -10.73
CA LEU A 61 1.74 -9.82 -11.74
C LEU A 61 3.23 -9.51 -11.91
N ASN A 62 3.67 -8.33 -11.46
CA ASN A 62 5.07 -7.95 -11.44
C ASN A 62 5.84 -8.45 -10.20
N PHE A 63 5.21 -9.21 -9.30
CA PHE A 63 5.92 -9.76 -8.14
C PHE A 63 6.98 -10.78 -8.60
N GLY A 64 8.15 -10.71 -7.96
CA GLY A 64 9.33 -11.49 -8.37
C GLY A 64 10.20 -10.83 -9.45
N THR A 65 9.79 -9.70 -10.01
CA THR A 65 10.55 -8.94 -11.01
C THR A 65 11.07 -7.61 -10.43
N MET A 66 12.00 -6.96 -11.15
CA MET A 66 12.49 -5.61 -10.80
C MET A 66 11.41 -4.53 -10.91
N ALA A 67 10.33 -4.77 -11.65
CA ALA A 67 9.20 -3.85 -11.76
C ALA A 67 8.42 -3.70 -10.43
N LYS A 68 8.45 -4.69 -9.54
CA LYS A 68 7.80 -4.58 -8.24
C LYS A 68 8.37 -3.43 -7.37
N PRO A 69 9.68 -3.36 -7.07
CA PRO A 69 10.24 -2.24 -6.32
C PRO A 69 10.14 -0.90 -7.08
N MET A 70 10.17 -0.91 -8.41
CA MET A 70 9.97 0.28 -9.23
C MET A 70 8.60 0.92 -8.99
N ALA A 71 7.54 0.13 -8.74
CA ALA A 71 6.21 0.66 -8.46
C ALA A 71 6.19 1.59 -7.23
N ALA A 72 6.98 1.30 -6.20
CA ALA A 72 7.12 2.18 -5.03
C ALA A 72 7.79 3.53 -5.39
N GLY A 73 8.86 3.48 -6.17
CA GLY A 73 9.54 4.68 -6.67
C GLY A 73 8.64 5.54 -7.57
N MET A 74 7.87 4.88 -8.44
CA MET A 74 6.90 5.58 -9.31
C MET A 74 5.78 6.22 -8.49
N ALA A 75 5.26 5.56 -7.47
CA ALA A 75 4.27 6.16 -6.57
C ALA A 75 4.81 7.40 -5.87
N ALA A 76 6.04 7.35 -5.35
CA ALA A 76 6.69 8.50 -4.72
C ALA A 76 6.89 9.66 -5.72
N LYS A 77 7.45 9.36 -6.90
CA LYS A 77 7.63 10.35 -7.98
C LYS A 77 6.32 10.99 -8.41
N ASN A 78 5.30 10.17 -8.69
CA ASN A 78 4.02 10.64 -9.20
C ASN A 78 3.26 11.47 -8.16
N GLY A 79 3.31 11.09 -6.88
CA GLY A 79 2.70 11.87 -5.81
C GLY A 79 3.38 13.23 -5.59
N LEU A 80 4.71 13.27 -5.58
CA LEU A 80 5.46 14.52 -5.54
C LEU A 80 5.12 15.42 -6.74
N MET A 81 5.09 14.84 -7.94
CA MET A 81 4.75 15.57 -9.17
C MET A 81 3.32 16.14 -9.10
N ALA A 82 2.36 15.34 -8.62
CA ALA A 82 0.97 15.79 -8.47
C ALA A 82 0.86 16.99 -7.53
N ALA A 83 1.57 16.96 -6.37
CA ALA A 83 1.60 18.09 -5.43
C ALA A 83 2.22 19.35 -6.05
N ILE A 84 3.35 19.22 -6.75
CA ILE A 84 4.02 20.35 -7.41
C ILE A 84 3.13 20.95 -8.51
N LEU A 85 2.46 20.12 -9.29
CA LEU A 85 1.57 20.59 -10.36
C LEU A 85 0.36 21.31 -9.78
N ALA A 86 -0.29 20.76 -8.76
CA ALA A 86 -1.44 21.37 -8.10
C ALA A 86 -1.10 22.73 -7.49
N GLY A 87 0.06 22.86 -6.81
CA GLY A 87 0.55 24.13 -6.29
C GLY A 87 0.92 25.15 -7.36
N ARG A 88 0.91 24.75 -8.64
CA ARG A 88 1.06 25.65 -9.80
C ARG A 88 -0.23 25.86 -10.57
N GLY A 89 -1.37 25.51 -9.98
CA GLY A 89 -2.69 25.70 -10.57
C GLY A 89 -3.13 24.60 -11.53
N PHE A 90 -2.42 23.46 -11.59
CA PHE A 90 -2.90 22.32 -12.37
C PHE A 90 -4.08 21.66 -11.65
N THR A 91 -5.18 21.47 -12.36
CA THR A 91 -6.42 20.94 -11.80
C THR A 91 -6.54 19.44 -12.01
N GLY A 92 -7.01 18.74 -11.00
CA GLY A 92 -7.50 17.38 -11.04
C GLY A 92 -8.96 17.36 -10.61
N ARG A 93 -9.57 16.17 -10.53
CA ARG A 93 -10.90 16.04 -9.98
C ARG A 93 -10.84 16.20 -8.45
N ALA A 94 -11.19 17.38 -7.95
CA ALA A 94 -11.04 17.73 -6.54
C ALA A 94 -11.91 16.88 -5.59
N ASP A 95 -13.04 16.38 -6.07
CA ASP A 95 -13.98 15.51 -5.34
C ASP A 95 -13.76 14.01 -5.60
N ILE A 96 -12.53 13.59 -5.94
CA ILE A 96 -12.22 12.23 -6.38
C ILE A 96 -12.67 11.16 -5.38
N PHE A 97 -12.57 11.43 -4.09
CA PHE A 97 -12.98 10.50 -3.03
C PHE A 97 -14.49 10.49 -2.75
N ASP A 98 -15.24 11.44 -3.28
CA ASP A 98 -16.71 11.50 -3.23
C ASP A 98 -17.36 10.76 -4.42
N THR A 99 -16.53 10.23 -5.32
CA THR A 99 -16.94 9.43 -6.46
C THR A 99 -16.81 7.92 -6.17
N ASP A 100 -17.13 7.11 -7.16
CA ASP A 100 -16.94 5.65 -7.15
C ASP A 100 -15.48 5.21 -7.40
N PHE A 101 -14.52 6.12 -7.37
CA PHE A 101 -13.11 5.81 -7.63
C PHE A 101 -12.58 4.68 -6.72
N LEU A 102 -12.82 4.78 -5.39
CA LEU A 102 -12.39 3.75 -4.45
C LEU A 102 -13.11 2.42 -4.67
N ASP A 103 -14.40 2.46 -5.03
CA ASP A 103 -15.19 1.28 -5.36
C ASP A 103 -14.60 0.55 -6.57
N ASN A 104 -14.22 1.30 -7.60
CA ASN A 104 -13.66 0.75 -8.84
C ASN A 104 -12.32 0.05 -8.64
N ILE A 105 -11.48 0.54 -7.75
CA ILE A 105 -10.17 -0.09 -7.46
C ILE A 105 -10.24 -1.18 -6.38
N CYS A 106 -11.37 -1.33 -5.71
CA CYS A 106 -11.57 -2.22 -4.55
C CYS A 106 -12.34 -3.49 -4.90
N THR A 107 -13.09 -3.53 -6.01
CA THR A 107 -14.00 -4.63 -6.39
C THR A 107 -15.21 -4.82 -5.47
N ARG A 108 -15.46 -3.89 -4.56
CA ARG A 108 -16.65 -3.75 -3.71
C ARG A 108 -16.84 -2.30 -3.33
N LYS A 109 -17.95 -1.99 -2.68
CA LYS A 109 -18.13 -0.67 -2.09
C LYS A 109 -17.09 -0.39 -1.02
N ALA A 110 -16.36 0.71 -1.15
CA ALA A 110 -15.35 1.14 -0.18
C ALA A 110 -16.01 1.53 1.15
N ASP A 111 -15.34 1.25 2.24
CA ASP A 111 -15.79 1.58 3.60
C ASP A 111 -15.34 3.00 3.97
N ILE A 112 -16.15 3.99 3.60
CA ILE A 112 -15.82 5.41 3.84
C ILE A 112 -15.86 5.75 5.35
N GLU A 113 -16.71 5.10 6.13
CA GLU A 113 -16.74 5.31 7.59
C GLU A 113 -15.37 4.92 8.19
N LYS A 114 -14.86 3.79 7.80
CA LYS A 114 -13.54 3.31 8.23
C LYS A 114 -12.39 4.18 7.73
N LEU A 115 -12.50 4.75 6.52
CA LEU A 115 -11.53 5.74 6.04
C LEU A 115 -11.49 6.94 6.97
N LEU A 116 -12.66 7.52 7.30
CA LEU A 116 -12.77 8.69 8.16
C LEU A 116 -12.31 8.39 9.59
N GLU A 117 -12.69 7.25 10.15
CA GLU A 117 -12.22 6.78 11.46
C GLU A 117 -10.68 6.76 11.50
N ARG A 118 -10.04 6.23 10.48
CA ARG A 118 -8.57 6.16 10.39
C ARG A 118 -7.91 7.49 10.08
N LEU A 119 -8.61 8.39 9.43
CA LEU A 119 -8.10 9.72 9.12
C LEU A 119 -8.05 10.63 10.36
N TYR A 120 -9.06 10.54 11.21
CA TYR A 120 -9.20 11.35 12.42
C TYR A 120 -8.75 10.62 13.70
N GLY A 121 -8.45 9.34 13.62
CA GLY A 121 -7.95 8.51 14.72
C GLY A 121 -6.44 8.62 14.95
N PRO A 122 -5.87 7.73 15.77
CA PRO A 122 -4.44 7.67 15.98
C PRO A 122 -3.65 7.47 14.68
N TYR A 123 -2.50 8.11 14.58
CA TYR A 123 -1.65 7.98 13.40
C TYR A 123 -1.24 6.53 13.15
N GLY A 124 -1.50 6.02 11.95
CA GLY A 124 -1.19 4.65 11.54
C GLY A 124 0.30 4.28 11.61
N ILE A 125 1.20 5.26 11.79
CA ILE A 125 2.62 4.99 12.00
C ILE A 125 2.88 4.20 13.30
N HIS A 126 2.00 4.29 14.29
CA HIS A 126 2.10 3.51 15.52
C HIS A 126 1.80 2.02 15.33
N GLU A 127 1.20 1.65 14.20
CA GLU A 127 0.89 0.26 13.84
C GLU A 127 1.96 -0.39 12.97
N LEU A 128 3.03 0.34 12.64
CA LEU A 128 4.13 -0.19 11.84
C LEU A 128 4.80 -1.36 12.54
N ARG A 129 5.06 -2.41 11.75
CA ARG A 129 5.77 -3.60 12.22
C ARG A 129 7.05 -3.78 11.43
N PHE A 130 8.14 -4.03 12.12
CA PHE A 130 9.40 -4.38 11.49
C PHE A 130 9.41 -5.86 11.13
N LYS A 131 9.88 -6.16 9.92
CA LYS A 131 10.06 -7.54 9.48
C LYS A 131 11.21 -8.19 10.24
N ARG A 132 10.96 -9.36 10.79
CA ARG A 132 11.98 -10.16 11.48
C ARG A 132 12.99 -10.78 10.52
N TYR A 133 12.55 -11.07 9.29
CA TYR A 133 13.35 -11.67 8.23
C TYR A 133 13.28 -10.81 6.96
N PRO A 134 14.36 -10.74 6.16
CA PRO A 134 14.42 -9.92 4.95
C PRO A 134 13.70 -10.56 3.76
N CYS A 135 12.44 -10.96 3.98
CA CYS A 135 11.61 -11.63 2.97
C CYS A 135 10.14 -11.18 3.05
N GLY A 136 9.26 -11.82 2.28
CA GLY A 136 7.82 -11.56 2.33
C GLY A 136 7.23 -11.92 3.69
N ALA A 137 6.40 -11.05 4.29
CA ALA A 137 5.82 -11.31 5.60
C ALA A 137 5.05 -12.65 5.71
N PRO A 138 4.31 -13.11 4.69
CA PRO A 138 3.63 -14.41 4.73
C PRO A 138 4.56 -15.60 4.95
N THR A 139 5.86 -15.50 4.60
CA THR A 139 6.82 -16.60 4.79
C THR A 139 7.42 -16.66 6.19
N HIS A 140 7.22 -15.63 7.02
CA HIS A 140 7.82 -15.57 8.36
C HIS A 140 7.33 -16.69 9.27
N SER A 141 6.06 -17.07 9.22
CA SER A 141 5.50 -18.18 10.00
C SER A 141 6.18 -19.51 9.67
N GLY A 142 6.39 -19.79 8.38
CA GLY A 142 7.13 -20.98 7.94
C GLY A 142 8.53 -21.02 8.48
N ILE A 143 9.28 -19.92 8.38
CA ILE A 143 10.65 -19.81 8.90
C ILE A 143 10.67 -20.02 10.43
N ILE A 144 9.72 -19.40 11.16
CA ILE A 144 9.64 -19.52 12.61
C ILE A 144 9.35 -20.98 13.02
N ASN A 145 8.38 -21.61 12.35
CA ASN A 145 8.00 -23.00 12.65
C ASN A 145 9.14 -23.98 12.32
N CYS A 146 9.81 -23.84 11.19
CA CYS A 146 10.98 -24.66 10.87
C CYS A 146 12.07 -24.52 11.92
N LYS A 147 12.40 -23.28 12.34
CA LYS A 147 13.39 -23.06 13.41
C LYS A 147 12.97 -23.68 14.74
N LYS A 148 11.69 -23.65 15.09
CA LYS A 148 11.16 -24.27 16.31
C LYS A 148 11.29 -25.79 16.25
N ILE A 149 10.87 -26.41 15.15
CA ILE A 149 10.97 -27.87 14.95
C ILE A 149 12.43 -28.33 15.04
N LEU A 150 13.35 -27.63 14.38
CA LEU A 150 14.78 -27.96 14.43
C LEU A 150 15.39 -27.77 15.82
N ALA A 151 14.85 -26.88 16.64
CA ALA A 151 15.30 -26.71 18.01
C ALA A 151 14.80 -27.83 18.93
N GLU A 152 13.59 -28.34 18.70
CA GLU A 152 12.98 -29.44 19.46
C GLU A 152 13.48 -30.82 18.99
N HIS A 153 13.75 -30.95 17.69
CA HIS A 153 14.20 -32.17 17.03
C HIS A 153 15.40 -31.82 16.12
N PRO A 154 16.63 -31.79 16.68
CA PRO A 154 17.81 -31.44 15.90
C PRO A 154 18.09 -32.44 14.77
N HIS A 155 18.22 -31.91 13.56
CA HIS A 155 18.57 -32.64 12.34
C HIS A 155 19.63 -31.86 11.58
N THR A 156 20.47 -32.57 10.82
CA THR A 156 21.35 -31.97 9.84
C THR A 156 20.58 -31.69 8.55
N ILE A 157 21.13 -30.85 7.67
CA ILE A 157 20.48 -30.53 6.38
C ILE A 157 20.34 -31.79 5.53
N GLU A 158 21.32 -32.72 5.62
CA GLU A 158 21.40 -33.96 4.88
C GLU A 158 20.30 -34.97 5.29
N GLU A 159 19.77 -34.84 6.51
CA GLU A 159 18.71 -35.70 7.04
C GLU A 159 17.31 -35.21 6.63
N ILE A 160 17.21 -34.00 6.05
CA ILE A 160 15.93 -33.39 5.66
C ILE A 160 15.63 -33.73 4.20
N GLU A 161 14.71 -34.67 3.98
CA GLU A 161 14.26 -35.03 2.63
C GLU A 161 13.35 -33.96 2.03
N LYS A 162 12.43 -33.41 2.83
CA LYS A 162 11.39 -32.49 2.34
C LYS A 162 10.85 -31.59 3.44
N ILE A 163 10.61 -30.34 3.09
CA ILE A 163 9.85 -29.38 3.92
C ILE A 163 8.53 -29.11 3.20
N VAL A 164 7.39 -29.39 3.83
CA VAL A 164 6.07 -29.08 3.34
C VAL A 164 5.50 -27.93 4.15
N PHE A 165 5.12 -26.86 3.47
CA PHE A 165 4.47 -25.72 4.07
C PHE A 165 3.06 -25.56 3.49
N GLU A 166 2.06 -25.75 4.32
CA GLU A 166 0.64 -25.61 3.97
C GLU A 166 0.11 -24.33 4.63
N PRO A 167 0.03 -23.21 3.88
CA PRO A 167 -0.58 -21.99 4.40
C PRO A 167 -2.10 -22.15 4.44
N TYR A 168 -2.72 -21.68 5.49
CA TYR A 168 -4.18 -21.60 5.63
C TYR A 168 -4.76 -20.47 4.77
#